data_3899a2e94160ef8d6ed0263633bb4c42
#
_entry.id   3899a2e94160ef8d6ed0263633bb4c42
#
_cell.length_a   1.000
_cell.length_b   1.000
_cell.length_c   1.000
_cell.angle_alpha   90.00
_cell.angle_beta   90.00
_cell.angle_gamma   90.00
#
_symmetry.space_group_name_H-M   'P 1'
#
loop_
_entity.id
_entity.type
_entity.pdbx_description
1 polymer ?
#
loop_
_entity_poly.entity_id
_entity_poly.type
_entity_poly.pdbx_seq_one_letter_code
_entity_poly.pdbx_strand_id
1 'polypeptide(L)'
;MSDVAITDRILVQRDDFSLADEYARLAARQDTGAIVSFVGKVRDFNQGEHVKGLALEHYPGMTEKALTNIVAEARSRWPLQECTLIHRIGELLLGDQIVLVVVSSAHREAAFEACHFIMDFLKTRAPFWKKELTADGVQRWVEARASDDAALARWQQGE
;
A
#
# COMPACT_ATOMS: atom_id res chain seq x y z
N MET A 1 21.40 26.10 -1.27
CA MET A 1 20.86 24.75 -1.48
C MET A 1 19.39 24.89 -1.83
N SER A 2 19.01 24.36 -2.97
CA SER A 2 17.61 24.33 -3.32
C SER A 2 16.93 23.26 -2.45
N ASP A 3 15.94 23.67 -1.65
CA ASP A 3 15.06 22.73 -0.99
C ASP A 3 14.30 21.97 -2.08
N VAL A 4 14.71 20.72 -2.31
CA VAL A 4 13.93 19.86 -3.19
C VAL A 4 12.63 19.57 -2.44
N ALA A 5 11.54 20.05 -3.00
CA ALA A 5 10.22 19.81 -2.41
C ALA A 5 10.00 18.31 -2.27
N ILE A 6 9.71 17.88 -1.05
CA ILE A 6 9.32 16.48 -0.80
C ILE A 6 7.91 16.30 -1.36
N THR A 7 7.79 15.45 -2.37
CA THR A 7 6.51 15.23 -3.03
C THR A 7 6.08 13.79 -2.84
N ASP A 8 4.99 13.60 -2.11
CA ASP A 8 4.34 12.30 -2.00
C ASP A 8 3.40 12.09 -3.18
N ARG A 9 3.34 10.85 -3.67
CA ARG A 9 2.44 10.47 -4.74
C ARG A 9 1.48 9.43 -4.20
N ILE A 10 0.23 9.86 -3.95
CA ILE A 10 -0.80 9.02 -3.34
C ILE A 10 -1.98 8.92 -4.29
N LEU A 11 -2.25 7.71 -4.80
CA LEU A 11 -3.24 7.48 -5.84
C LEU A 11 -4.11 6.28 -5.52
N VAL A 12 -5.40 6.39 -5.84
CA VAL A 12 -6.34 5.27 -5.92
C VAL A 12 -6.79 5.22 -7.38
N GLN A 13 -6.55 4.12 -8.07
CA GLN A 13 -6.75 4.03 -9.51
C GLN A 13 -7.12 2.60 -9.96
N ARG A 14 -7.75 2.50 -11.12
CA ARG A 14 -8.03 1.21 -11.76
C ARG A 14 -6.84 0.68 -12.53
N ASP A 15 -6.09 1.59 -13.16
CA ASP A 15 -4.97 1.23 -14.00
C ASP A 15 -3.83 0.62 -13.18
N ASP A 16 -3.06 -0.23 -13.86
CA ASP A 16 -1.85 -0.80 -13.28
C ASP A 16 -0.79 0.29 -13.06
N PHE A 17 0.25 -0.05 -12.33
CA PHE A 17 1.37 0.84 -12.05
C PHE A 17 2.67 0.16 -12.45
N SER A 18 3.71 0.97 -12.65
CA SER A 18 5.05 0.49 -12.94
C SER A 18 5.97 0.76 -11.75
N LEU A 19 6.39 -0.30 -11.08
CA LEU A 19 7.38 -0.20 -10.00
C LEU A 19 8.67 0.45 -10.52
N ALA A 20 9.10 0.10 -11.72
CA ALA A 20 10.33 0.65 -12.31
C ALA A 20 10.26 2.17 -12.46
N ASP A 21 9.13 2.69 -12.93
CA ASP A 21 8.93 4.13 -13.11
C ASP A 21 8.88 4.85 -11.76
N GLU A 22 8.16 4.30 -10.80
CA GLU A 22 8.06 4.90 -9.46
C GLU A 22 9.39 4.83 -8.72
N TYR A 23 10.14 3.74 -8.85
CA TYR A 23 11.49 3.64 -8.33
C TYR A 23 12.41 4.71 -8.92
N ALA A 24 12.38 4.88 -10.25
CA ALA A 24 13.23 5.84 -10.93
C ALA A 24 12.96 7.28 -10.44
N ARG A 25 11.70 7.59 -10.16
CA ARG A 25 11.32 8.92 -9.63
C ARG A 25 11.97 9.18 -8.27
N LEU A 26 11.95 8.20 -7.37
CA LEU A 26 12.55 8.34 -6.04
C LEU A 26 14.07 8.27 -6.10
N ALA A 27 14.62 7.49 -7.02
CA ALA A 27 16.06 7.30 -7.15
C ALA A 27 16.81 8.49 -7.79
N ALA A 28 16.08 9.49 -8.29
CA ALA A 28 16.68 10.65 -8.93
C ALA A 28 17.45 11.56 -7.96
N ARG A 29 17.16 11.49 -6.66
CA ARG A 29 17.86 12.28 -5.64
C ARG A 29 19.21 11.65 -5.30
N GLN A 30 20.20 12.49 -5.05
CA GLN A 30 21.56 12.03 -4.69
C GLN A 30 21.74 11.79 -3.19
N ASP A 31 20.86 12.34 -2.36
CA ASP A 31 20.92 12.19 -0.90
C ASP A 31 20.11 10.99 -0.37
N THR A 32 19.55 10.19 -1.27
CA THR A 32 18.83 8.95 -0.92
C THR A 32 19.84 7.84 -0.68
N GLY A 33 19.78 7.25 0.51
CA GLY A 33 20.61 6.10 0.87
C GLY A 33 19.89 4.76 0.82
N ALA A 34 18.55 4.80 0.85
CA ALA A 34 17.74 3.58 0.86
C ALA A 34 16.40 3.80 0.19
N ILE A 35 15.97 2.82 -0.59
CA ILE A 35 14.63 2.77 -1.17
C ILE A 35 14.07 1.39 -0.86
N VAL A 36 12.90 1.35 -0.23
CA VAL A 36 12.20 0.10 0.07
C VAL A 36 10.88 0.11 -0.67
N SER A 37 10.57 -0.98 -1.34
CA SER A 37 9.30 -1.13 -2.05
C SER A 37 8.58 -2.40 -1.60
N PHE A 38 7.25 -2.32 -1.61
CA PHE A 38 6.36 -3.45 -1.42
C PHE A 38 5.34 -3.44 -2.54
N VAL A 39 5.14 -4.61 -3.17
CA VAL A 39 4.09 -4.81 -4.15
C VAL A 39 3.20 -5.94 -3.65
N GLY A 40 1.91 -5.64 -3.48
CA GLY A 40 0.90 -6.65 -3.19
C GLY A 40 0.26 -7.13 -4.48
N LYS A 41 0.01 -8.44 -4.57
CA LYS A 41 -0.57 -9.08 -5.74
C LYS A 41 -1.75 -9.95 -5.36
N VAL A 42 -2.65 -10.14 -6.32
CA VAL A 42 -3.74 -11.11 -6.16
C VAL A 42 -3.16 -12.51 -6.28
N ARG A 43 -3.22 -13.27 -5.21
CA ARG A 43 -2.76 -14.65 -5.21
C ARG A 43 -3.93 -15.62 -5.17
N ASP A 44 -3.71 -16.81 -5.72
CA ASP A 44 -4.64 -17.93 -5.56
C ASP A 44 -4.43 -18.50 -4.15
N PHE A 45 -5.22 -18.00 -3.22
CA PHE A 45 -5.29 -18.64 -1.92
C PHE A 45 -6.73 -19.08 -1.75
N ASN A 46 -6.93 -20.33 -1.59
CA ASN A 46 -8.27 -20.74 -1.33
C ASN A 46 -8.29 -21.74 -0.18
N GLN A 47 -9.24 -21.56 0.67
CA GLN A 47 -9.62 -22.54 1.66
C GLN A 47 -10.59 -23.54 1.01
N GLY A 48 -10.12 -24.18 -0.09
CA GLY A 48 -10.88 -25.19 -0.81
C GLY A 48 -11.72 -24.73 -2.00
N GLU A 49 -11.70 -23.44 -2.35
CA GLU A 49 -12.42 -22.90 -3.51
C GLU A 49 -11.48 -22.12 -4.42
N HIS A 50 -11.67 -22.29 -5.73
CA HIS A 50 -10.86 -21.56 -6.71
C HIS A 50 -11.31 -20.11 -6.81
N VAL A 51 -10.46 -19.20 -6.33
CA VAL A 51 -10.63 -17.76 -6.47
C VAL A 51 -10.09 -17.37 -7.83
N LYS A 52 -10.90 -16.73 -8.65
CA LYS A 52 -10.55 -16.26 -9.98
C LYS A 52 -9.94 -14.86 -9.95
N GLY A 53 -10.24 -14.09 -8.92
CA GLY A 53 -9.79 -12.73 -8.77
C GLY A 53 -10.46 -12.05 -7.59
N LEU A 54 -10.26 -10.74 -7.52
CA LEU A 54 -10.87 -9.88 -6.52
C LEU A 54 -11.55 -8.69 -7.21
N ALA A 55 -12.62 -8.18 -6.62
CA ALA A 55 -13.12 -6.87 -6.93
C ALA A 55 -12.92 -5.98 -5.71
N LEU A 56 -12.25 -4.85 -5.90
CA LEU A 56 -11.98 -3.89 -4.83
C LEU A 56 -12.82 -2.64 -5.04
N GLU A 57 -13.52 -2.23 -4.01
CA GLU A 57 -14.29 -1.00 -3.99
C GLU A 57 -13.72 -0.07 -2.93
N HIS A 58 -13.85 1.23 -3.15
CA HIS A 58 -13.36 2.25 -2.23
C HIS A 58 -14.43 3.31 -1.99
N TYR A 59 -14.18 4.18 -1.05
CA TYR A 59 -15.02 5.32 -0.74
C TYR A 59 -14.35 6.59 -1.27
N PRO A 60 -14.75 7.10 -2.47
CA PRO A 60 -14.08 8.24 -3.09
C PRO A 60 -13.98 9.45 -2.15
N GLY A 61 -12.80 10.06 -2.10
CA GLY A 61 -12.48 11.16 -1.20
C GLY A 61 -12.04 10.70 0.19
N MET A 62 -12.78 9.82 0.82
CA MET A 62 -12.44 9.29 2.16
C MET A 62 -11.24 8.38 2.12
N THR A 63 -11.14 7.54 1.09
CA THR A 63 -10.02 6.61 0.93
C THR A 63 -8.72 7.37 0.71
N GLU A 64 -8.71 8.33 -0.21
CA GLU A 64 -7.52 9.14 -0.49
C GLU A 64 -7.07 9.92 0.75
N LYS A 65 -8.02 10.45 1.50
CA LYS A 65 -7.73 11.15 2.75
C LYS A 65 -7.12 10.20 3.79
N ALA A 66 -7.66 8.98 3.92
CA ALA A 66 -7.11 7.98 4.84
C ALA A 66 -5.68 7.61 4.46
N LEU A 67 -5.40 7.41 3.17
CA LEU A 67 -4.06 7.10 2.69
C LEU A 67 -3.08 8.24 2.95
N THR A 68 -3.52 9.48 2.73
CA THR A 68 -2.71 10.68 3.00
C THR A 68 -2.38 10.77 4.50
N ASN A 69 -3.33 10.49 5.37
CA ASN A 69 -3.12 10.50 6.81
C ASN A 69 -2.14 9.41 7.25
N ILE A 70 -2.20 8.22 6.65
CA ILE A 70 -1.27 7.13 6.95
C ILE A 70 0.17 7.54 6.61
N VAL A 71 0.38 8.13 5.44
CA VAL A 71 1.71 8.59 5.01
C VAL A 71 2.19 9.74 5.91
N ALA A 72 1.32 10.67 6.27
CA ALA A 72 1.67 11.77 7.17
C ALA A 72 2.09 11.25 8.55
N GLU A 73 1.41 10.24 9.07
CA GLU A 73 1.76 9.63 10.36
C GLU A 73 3.11 8.92 10.28
N ALA A 74 3.39 8.21 9.18
CA ALA A 74 4.70 7.62 8.95
C ALA A 74 5.81 8.68 8.94
N ARG A 75 5.57 9.81 8.28
CA ARG A 75 6.53 10.94 8.27
C ARG A 75 6.78 11.52 9.65
N SER A 76 5.77 11.51 10.51
CA SER A 76 5.94 12.03 11.87
C SER A 76 6.83 11.12 12.72
N ARG A 77 6.96 9.85 12.36
CA ARG A 77 7.73 8.85 13.10
C ARG A 77 9.15 8.65 12.55
N TRP A 78 9.35 8.81 11.25
CA TRP A 78 10.63 8.54 10.61
C TRP A 78 11.01 9.64 9.62
N PRO A 79 12.32 9.89 9.42
CA PRO A 79 12.80 10.88 8.45
C PRO A 79 12.71 10.32 7.03
N LEU A 80 11.58 10.49 6.40
CA LEU A 80 11.32 10.03 5.02
C LEU A 80 11.59 11.15 4.03
N GLN A 81 12.10 10.77 2.84
CA GLN A 81 12.28 11.71 1.73
C GLN A 81 11.03 11.74 0.87
N GLU A 82 10.79 10.71 0.08
CA GLU A 82 9.61 10.62 -0.77
C GLU A 82 8.88 9.32 -0.52
N CYS A 83 7.57 9.34 -0.77
CA CYS A 83 6.72 8.19 -0.63
C CYS A 83 5.76 8.09 -1.80
N THR A 84 5.68 6.91 -2.41
CA THR A 84 4.66 6.57 -3.39
C THR A 84 3.74 5.54 -2.78
N LEU A 85 2.44 5.80 -2.80
CA LEU A 85 1.42 4.87 -2.36
C LEU A 85 0.33 4.84 -3.42
N ILE A 86 0.25 3.72 -4.14
CA ILE A 86 -0.75 3.53 -5.20
C ILE A 86 -1.56 2.29 -4.86
N HIS A 87 -2.88 2.45 -4.79
CA HIS A 87 -3.79 1.33 -4.55
C HIS A 87 -4.77 1.21 -5.71
N ARG A 88 -4.84 0.02 -6.28
CA ARG A 88 -5.78 -0.25 -7.37
C ARG A 88 -7.16 -0.63 -6.82
N ILE A 89 -8.16 -0.37 -7.62
CA ILE A 89 -9.57 -0.71 -7.38
C ILE A 89 -10.14 -1.37 -8.63
N GLY A 90 -11.35 -1.88 -8.51
CA GLY A 90 -12.03 -2.57 -9.60
C GLY A 90 -11.71 -4.06 -9.62
N GLU A 91 -11.98 -4.69 -10.74
CA GLU A 91 -11.72 -6.13 -10.90
C GLU A 91 -10.24 -6.39 -11.17
N LEU A 92 -9.66 -7.28 -10.37
CA LEU A 92 -8.28 -7.72 -10.48
C LEU A 92 -8.24 -9.24 -10.58
N LEU A 93 -7.48 -9.73 -11.54
CA LEU A 93 -7.32 -11.17 -11.78
C LEU A 93 -6.13 -11.72 -10.99
N LEU A 94 -6.04 -13.05 -10.92
CA LEU A 94 -4.90 -13.70 -10.27
C LEU A 94 -3.60 -13.23 -10.91
N GLY A 95 -2.65 -12.85 -10.05
CA GLY A 95 -1.36 -12.33 -10.48
C GLY A 95 -1.30 -10.83 -10.72
N ASP A 96 -2.45 -10.16 -10.75
CA ASP A 96 -2.47 -8.70 -10.91
C ASP A 96 -1.90 -8.00 -9.70
N GLN A 97 -1.25 -6.87 -9.93
CA GLN A 97 -0.76 -6.01 -8.86
C GLN A 97 -1.93 -5.27 -8.22
N ILE A 98 -1.92 -5.16 -6.90
CA ILE A 98 -2.99 -4.48 -6.13
C ILE A 98 -2.50 -3.16 -5.58
N VAL A 99 -1.35 -3.17 -4.94
CA VAL A 99 -0.86 -2.03 -4.17
C VAL A 99 0.64 -1.91 -4.32
N LEU A 100 1.10 -0.68 -4.34
CA LEU A 100 2.52 -0.33 -4.37
C LEU A 100 2.80 0.66 -3.25
N VAL A 101 3.82 0.37 -2.45
CA VAL A 101 4.42 1.32 -1.51
C VAL A 101 5.90 1.42 -1.85
N VAL A 102 6.38 2.64 -2.11
CA VAL A 102 7.82 2.89 -2.29
C VAL A 102 8.19 4.04 -1.37
N VAL A 103 9.18 3.83 -0.54
CA VAL A 103 9.63 4.80 0.46
C VAL A 103 11.12 5.02 0.32
N SER A 104 11.55 6.27 0.33
CA SER A 104 12.97 6.62 0.33
C SER A 104 13.36 7.35 1.60
N SER A 105 14.60 7.11 2.04
CA SER A 105 15.19 7.76 3.20
C SER A 105 16.71 7.80 3.03
N ALA A 106 17.38 8.60 3.86
CA ALA A 106 18.85 8.60 3.90
C ALA A 106 19.40 7.27 4.42
N HIS A 107 18.64 6.56 5.27
CA HIS A 107 19.07 5.32 5.91
C HIS A 107 18.01 4.23 5.81
N ARG A 108 18.49 2.97 5.71
CA ARG A 108 17.62 1.81 5.47
C ARG A 108 16.61 1.55 6.60
N GLU A 109 16.96 1.81 7.83
CA GLU A 109 16.09 1.52 8.99
C GLU A 109 14.75 2.26 8.87
N ALA A 110 14.78 3.56 8.65
CA ALA A 110 13.55 4.35 8.48
C ALA A 110 12.75 3.89 7.26
N ALA A 111 13.42 3.55 6.17
CA ALA A 111 12.74 3.09 4.95
C ALA A 111 12.00 1.76 5.18
N PHE A 112 12.62 0.78 5.82
CA PHE A 112 11.98 -0.49 6.15
C PHE A 112 10.81 -0.30 7.12
N GLU A 113 11.04 0.42 8.21
CA GLU A 113 10.03 0.64 9.24
C GLU A 113 8.81 1.36 8.67
N ALA A 114 9.01 2.43 7.91
CA ALA A 114 7.92 3.20 7.34
C ALA A 114 7.12 2.40 6.32
N CYS A 115 7.77 1.62 5.47
CA CYS A 115 7.07 0.78 4.49
C CYS A 115 6.19 -0.25 5.20
N HIS A 116 6.73 -0.91 6.21
CA HIS A 116 5.98 -1.89 7.00
C HIS A 116 4.79 -1.25 7.71
N PHE A 117 5.03 -0.11 8.36
CA PHE A 117 3.98 0.67 9.03
C PHE A 117 2.83 1.04 8.08
N ILE A 118 3.17 1.59 6.93
CA ILE A 118 2.17 2.00 5.93
C ILE A 118 1.30 0.81 5.53
N MET A 119 1.91 -0.35 5.28
CA MET A 119 1.16 -1.55 4.89
C MET A 119 0.25 -2.06 6.01
N ASP A 120 0.72 -2.07 7.24
CA ASP A 120 -0.10 -2.51 8.38
C ASP A 120 -1.33 -1.63 8.57
N PHE A 121 -1.16 -0.30 8.49
CA PHE A 121 -2.29 0.63 8.63
C PHE A 121 -3.21 0.62 7.41
N LEU A 122 -2.65 0.44 6.22
CA LEU A 122 -3.45 0.36 5.00
C LEU A 122 -4.47 -0.77 5.06
N LYS A 123 -4.09 -1.92 5.61
CA LYS A 123 -4.96 -3.09 5.70
C LYS A 123 -6.09 -2.95 6.71
N THR A 124 -5.95 -2.05 7.67
CA THR A 124 -6.91 -1.92 8.78
C THR A 124 -7.68 -0.62 8.77
N ARG A 125 -7.09 0.48 8.30
CA ARG A 125 -7.69 1.82 8.39
C ARG A 125 -8.16 2.40 7.06
N ALA A 126 -7.70 1.87 5.94
CA ALA A 126 -8.15 2.37 4.65
C ALA A 126 -9.51 1.75 4.30
N PRO A 127 -10.50 2.57 3.88
CA PRO A 127 -11.83 2.06 3.57
C PRO A 127 -11.88 1.42 2.19
N PHE A 128 -11.40 0.19 2.11
CA PHE A 128 -11.52 -0.67 0.95
C PHE A 128 -12.38 -1.88 1.29
N TRP A 129 -13.21 -2.30 0.34
CA TRP A 129 -14.00 -3.51 0.44
C TRP A 129 -13.56 -4.50 -0.62
N LYS A 130 -13.42 -5.77 -0.24
CA LYS A 130 -13.01 -6.85 -1.12
C LYS A 130 -14.16 -7.81 -1.37
N LYS A 131 -14.39 -8.14 -2.63
CA LYS A 131 -15.22 -9.26 -3.04
C LYS A 131 -14.34 -10.29 -3.72
N GLU A 132 -14.45 -11.54 -3.32
CA GLU A 132 -13.81 -12.63 -4.05
C GLU A 132 -14.65 -12.97 -5.27
N LEU A 133 -13.99 -13.12 -6.43
CA LEU A 133 -14.58 -13.60 -7.67
C LEU A 133 -14.22 -15.08 -7.79
N THR A 134 -15.20 -15.96 -7.66
CA THR A 134 -14.99 -17.39 -7.76
C THR A 134 -15.25 -17.88 -9.19
N ALA A 135 -14.74 -19.10 -9.52
CA ALA A 135 -14.85 -19.66 -10.87
C ALA A 135 -16.29 -19.93 -11.29
N ASP A 136 -17.20 -20.09 -10.34
CA ASP A 136 -18.64 -20.27 -10.58
C ASP A 136 -19.43 -18.97 -10.70
N GLY A 137 -18.74 -17.82 -10.66
CA GLY A 137 -19.35 -16.50 -10.77
C GLY A 137 -19.94 -15.96 -9.48
N VAL A 138 -19.76 -16.63 -8.37
CA VAL A 138 -20.24 -16.16 -7.07
C VAL A 138 -19.29 -15.11 -6.54
N GLN A 139 -19.85 -13.98 -6.09
CA GLN A 139 -19.10 -12.91 -5.43
C GLN A 139 -19.33 -12.96 -3.94
N ARG A 140 -18.25 -12.89 -3.15
CA ARG A 140 -18.34 -12.89 -1.69
C ARG A 140 -17.49 -11.77 -1.10
N TRP A 141 -18.05 -11.06 -0.12
CA TRP A 141 -17.29 -10.09 0.66
C TRP A 141 -16.27 -10.81 1.55
N VAL A 142 -15.08 -10.25 1.63
CA VAL A 142 -13.99 -10.76 2.46
C VAL A 142 -13.87 -9.89 3.70
N GLU A 143 -13.90 -10.53 4.88
CA GLU A 143 -13.69 -9.83 6.15
C GLU A 143 -12.20 -9.60 6.40
N ALA A 144 -11.90 -8.56 7.19
CA ALA A 144 -10.54 -8.28 7.63
C ALA A 144 -9.99 -9.46 8.44
N ARG A 145 -8.70 -9.78 8.25
CA ARG A 145 -8.06 -10.87 8.97
C ARG A 145 -7.63 -10.42 10.35
N ALA A 146 -7.79 -11.31 11.34
CA ALA A 146 -7.31 -11.07 12.70
C ALA A 146 -5.79 -10.80 12.75
N SER A 147 -5.01 -11.38 11.84
CA SER A 147 -3.58 -11.13 11.73
C SER A 147 -3.26 -9.68 11.37
N ASP A 148 -4.14 -9.00 10.64
CA ASP A 148 -3.95 -7.60 10.29
C ASP A 148 -4.15 -6.69 11.52
N ASP A 149 -5.11 -7.00 12.38
CA ASP A 149 -5.32 -6.28 13.63
C ASP A 149 -4.15 -6.49 14.59
N ALA A 150 -3.61 -7.71 14.67
CA ALA A 150 -2.45 -8.01 15.50
C ALA A 150 -1.20 -7.28 15.02
N ALA A 151 -1.02 -7.16 13.70
CA ALA A 151 0.09 -6.40 13.12
C ALA A 151 -0.02 -4.91 13.46
N LEU A 152 -1.23 -4.36 13.44
CA LEU A 152 -1.47 -2.97 13.81
C LEU A 152 -1.12 -2.70 15.28
N ALA A 153 -1.43 -3.63 16.18
CA ALA A 153 -1.16 -3.49 17.61
C ALA A 153 0.32 -3.29 17.92
N ARG A 154 1.21 -3.81 17.08
CA ARG A 154 2.67 -3.63 17.19
C ARG A 154 3.07 -2.15 17.24
N TRP A 155 2.41 -1.31 16.46
CA TRP A 155 2.75 0.10 16.35
C TRP A 155 2.15 0.95 17.46
N GLN A 156 1.17 0.43 18.17
CA GLN A 156 0.55 1.10 19.31
C GLN A 156 1.35 0.93 20.60
N GLN A 157 2.12 -0.16 20.71
CA GLN A 157 2.92 -0.47 21.90
C GLN A 157 4.25 0.27 21.96
N GLY A 158 4.67 0.92 20.89
CA GLY A 158 5.95 1.60 20.80
C GLY A 158 5.92 3.09 21.13
N GLU A 159 4.82 3.58 21.69
CA GLU A 159 4.68 4.99 22.09
C GLU A 159 5.11 5.21 23.53
#